data_82af43b412687aa25198d5a9b07ae3c0
#
_entry.id   82af43b412687aa25198d5a9b07ae3c0
#
_cell.length_a   1.000
_cell.length_b   1.000
_cell.length_c   1.000
_cell.angle_alpha   90.00
_cell.angle_beta   90.00
_cell.angle_gamma   90.00
#
_symmetry.space_group_name_H-M   'P 1'
#
loop_
_entity.id
_entity.type
_entity.pdbx_description
1 polymer ?
#
loop_
_entity_poly.entity_id
_entity_poly.type
_entity_poly.pdbx_seq_one_letter_code
_entity_poly.pdbx_strand_id
1 'polypeptide(L)'
;ATPVPTVAHRRTPWLRPRLAVAFLVVGAALVAAAMYLRTRPDPVAPAPRLALTDLEVTNRDAETDYLRSGIPDYLVSALRSLPGLEVMPMSMVRRESAITSPVELGRKLRATAVLTGTLARFGGTLAINAELVQVSDGRLLWSGQFEYPDTNYAGLIPAVVTLIADSLRLQLSGGARQDAIARSTVDPVVLDLLLRAGRTWLQ
;
A
#
# COMPACT_ATOMS: atom_id res chain seq x y z
N ALA A 1 -61.76 50.99 -54.87
CA ALA A 1 -61.60 50.76 -53.42
C ALA A 1 -60.84 49.42 -53.23
N THR A 2 -59.55 49.52 -52.90
CA THR A 2 -58.70 48.37 -52.67
C THR A 2 -58.65 48.11 -51.11
N PRO A 3 -58.83 46.88 -50.63
CA PRO A 3 -58.76 46.58 -49.20
C PRO A 3 -57.29 46.50 -48.76
N VAL A 4 -57.03 47.19 -47.65
CA VAL A 4 -55.73 47.19 -46.94
C VAL A 4 -55.60 45.87 -46.18
N PRO A 5 -54.49 45.17 -46.27
CA PRO A 5 -54.29 43.93 -45.46
C PRO A 5 -54.00 44.27 -43.99
N THR A 6 -54.81 43.72 -43.10
CA THR A 6 -54.64 43.77 -41.65
C THR A 6 -53.51 42.83 -41.24
N VAL A 7 -52.41 43.38 -40.72
CA VAL A 7 -51.28 42.63 -40.19
C VAL A 7 -51.66 42.09 -38.79
N ALA A 8 -51.85 40.79 -38.71
CA ALA A 8 -52.10 40.09 -37.45
C ALA A 8 -50.80 40.05 -36.60
N HIS A 9 -50.78 40.82 -35.52
CA HIS A 9 -49.70 40.75 -34.49
C HIS A 9 -49.79 39.40 -33.80
N ARG A 10 -48.86 38.51 -34.10
CA ARG A 10 -48.61 37.30 -33.31
C ARG A 10 -48.13 37.73 -31.91
N ARG A 11 -48.99 37.61 -30.92
CA ARG A 11 -48.64 37.78 -29.49
C ARG A 11 -47.79 36.54 -29.13
N THR A 12 -46.47 36.74 -28.94
CA THR A 12 -45.60 35.78 -28.29
C THR A 12 -46.08 35.54 -26.86
N PRO A 13 -46.30 34.28 -26.43
CA PRO A 13 -46.69 33.98 -25.08
C PRO A 13 -45.52 34.40 -24.17
N TRP A 14 -45.71 35.43 -23.35
CA TRP A 14 -44.80 35.80 -22.25
C TRP A 14 -44.76 34.60 -21.28
N LEU A 15 -43.75 33.75 -21.41
CA LEU A 15 -43.44 32.82 -20.35
C LEU A 15 -43.26 33.59 -19.06
N ARG A 16 -44.15 33.31 -18.11
CA ARG A 16 -44.23 34.03 -16.83
C ARG A 16 -42.82 34.03 -16.23
N PRO A 17 -42.23 35.17 -15.86
CA PRO A 17 -40.83 35.27 -15.38
C PRO A 17 -40.56 34.38 -14.17
N ARG A 18 -41.61 33.99 -13.46
CA ARG A 18 -41.56 33.06 -12.31
C ARG A 18 -41.11 31.67 -12.66
N LEU A 19 -41.44 31.15 -13.87
CA LEU A 19 -40.99 29.82 -14.33
C LEU A 19 -39.52 29.86 -14.76
N ALA A 20 -39.06 30.93 -15.39
CA ALA A 20 -37.65 31.10 -15.76
C ALA A 20 -36.74 31.16 -14.52
N VAL A 21 -37.18 31.90 -13.47
CA VAL A 21 -36.44 31.94 -12.22
C VAL A 21 -36.43 30.59 -11.50
N ALA A 22 -37.52 29.81 -11.53
CA ALA A 22 -37.58 28.50 -10.94
C ALA A 22 -36.60 27.50 -11.62
N PHE A 23 -36.52 27.53 -12.96
CA PHE A 23 -35.54 26.69 -13.70
C PHE A 23 -34.10 27.10 -13.42
N LEU A 24 -33.82 28.40 -13.24
CA LEU A 24 -32.48 28.89 -12.92
C LEU A 24 -32.05 28.48 -11.52
N VAL A 25 -32.95 28.53 -10.54
CA VAL A 25 -32.68 28.07 -9.15
C VAL A 25 -32.47 26.55 -9.11
N VAL A 26 -33.30 25.77 -9.79
CA VAL A 26 -33.13 24.31 -9.87
C VAL A 26 -31.82 23.95 -10.58
N GLY A 27 -31.48 24.63 -11.67
CA GLY A 27 -30.20 24.43 -12.37
C GLY A 27 -29.00 24.75 -11.47
N ALA A 28 -29.04 25.86 -10.75
CA ALA A 28 -27.98 26.25 -9.80
C ALA A 28 -27.85 25.23 -8.64
N ALA A 29 -28.99 24.75 -8.12
CA ALA A 29 -29.01 23.73 -7.07
C ALA A 29 -28.42 22.39 -7.54
N LEU A 30 -28.72 21.97 -8.78
CA LEU A 30 -28.15 20.75 -9.38
C LEU A 30 -26.64 20.88 -9.62
N VAL A 31 -26.18 22.03 -10.09
CA VAL A 31 -24.75 22.31 -10.27
C VAL A 31 -24.03 22.32 -8.91
N ALA A 32 -24.60 22.98 -7.91
CA ALA A 32 -24.06 23.01 -6.56
C ALA A 32 -24.02 21.60 -5.94
N ALA A 33 -25.08 20.79 -6.10
CA ALA A 33 -25.13 19.42 -5.65
C ALA A 33 -24.10 18.54 -6.38
N ALA A 34 -23.94 18.69 -7.69
CA ALA A 34 -22.94 17.96 -8.48
C ALA A 34 -21.51 18.36 -8.06
N MET A 35 -21.28 19.64 -7.78
CA MET A 35 -20.00 20.15 -7.30
C MET A 35 -19.72 19.66 -5.86
N TYR A 36 -20.72 19.67 -4.99
CA TYR A 36 -20.64 19.12 -3.64
C TYR A 36 -20.35 17.60 -3.63
N LEU A 37 -20.98 16.84 -4.53
CA LEU A 37 -20.71 15.39 -4.68
C LEU A 37 -19.29 15.12 -5.21
N ARG A 38 -18.76 16.00 -6.08
CA ARG A 38 -17.38 15.89 -6.58
C ARG A 38 -16.32 16.33 -5.57
N THR A 39 -16.67 17.22 -4.64
CA THR A 39 -15.76 17.72 -3.59
C THR A 39 -15.92 16.98 -2.28
N ARG A 40 -16.82 15.98 -2.20
CA ARG A 40 -16.82 15.08 -1.04
C ARG A 40 -15.44 14.44 -0.97
N PRO A 41 -14.67 14.64 0.12
CA PRO A 41 -13.47 13.84 0.33
C PRO A 41 -13.95 12.38 0.31
N ASP A 42 -13.37 11.57 -0.57
CA ASP A 42 -13.60 10.13 -0.54
C ASP A 42 -13.43 9.69 0.92
N PRO A 43 -14.34 8.86 1.46
CA PRO A 43 -14.16 8.32 2.80
C PRO A 43 -12.74 7.76 2.84
N VAL A 44 -11.90 8.34 3.71
CA VAL A 44 -10.48 7.96 3.82
C VAL A 44 -10.47 6.44 3.96
N ALA A 45 -10.08 5.77 2.89
CA ALA A 45 -9.99 4.32 2.92
C ALA A 45 -9.13 3.95 4.13
N PRO A 46 -9.55 3.00 4.96
CA PRO A 46 -8.77 2.63 6.13
C PRO A 46 -7.34 2.30 5.67
N ALA A 47 -6.37 2.79 6.43
CA ALA A 47 -4.96 2.56 6.11
C ALA A 47 -4.72 1.06 5.83
N PRO A 48 -4.02 0.71 4.75
CA PRO A 48 -3.71 -0.68 4.47
C PRO A 48 -2.93 -1.28 5.64
N ARG A 49 -3.33 -2.48 6.04
CA ARG A 49 -2.73 -3.25 7.14
C ARG A 49 -1.88 -4.36 6.54
N LEU A 50 -0.59 -4.33 6.81
CA LEU A 50 0.39 -5.27 6.27
C LEU A 50 0.85 -6.23 7.35
N ALA A 51 0.77 -7.53 7.08
CA ALA A 51 1.43 -8.56 7.85
C ALA A 51 2.67 -9.07 7.08
N LEU A 52 3.75 -9.36 7.79
CA LEU A 52 4.94 -10.00 7.24
C LEU A 52 5.11 -11.36 7.89
N THR A 53 5.45 -12.38 7.09
CA THR A 53 5.83 -13.69 7.65
C THR A 53 7.34 -13.77 7.83
N ASP A 54 7.79 -14.73 8.63
CA ASP A 54 9.19 -15.15 8.60
C ASP A 54 9.51 -15.75 7.22
N LEU A 55 10.75 -15.61 6.76
CA LEU A 55 11.17 -16.17 5.47
C LEU A 55 11.28 -17.71 5.57
N GLU A 56 10.82 -18.39 4.54
CA GLU A 56 11.08 -19.83 4.41
C GLU A 56 12.51 -20.04 3.91
N VAL A 57 13.32 -20.78 4.65
CA VAL A 57 14.72 -21.03 4.29
C VAL A 57 14.81 -22.38 3.58
N THR A 58 15.26 -22.35 2.32
CA THR A 58 15.38 -23.56 1.49
C THR A 58 16.58 -24.42 1.93
N ASN A 59 17.73 -23.79 2.21
CA ASN A 59 18.94 -24.45 2.66
C ASN A 59 19.27 -23.98 4.08
N ARG A 60 18.84 -24.74 5.09
CA ARG A 60 19.08 -24.39 6.49
C ARG A 60 20.54 -24.63 6.86
N ASP A 61 21.25 -23.56 7.13
CA ASP A 61 22.52 -23.55 7.81
C ASP A 61 22.49 -22.56 8.97
N ALA A 62 23.43 -22.68 9.91
CA ALA A 62 23.49 -21.81 11.08
C ALA A 62 23.69 -20.32 10.71
N GLU A 63 24.19 -20.05 9.49
CA GLU A 63 24.45 -18.69 9.01
C GLU A 63 23.22 -18.07 8.34
N THR A 64 22.28 -18.87 7.84
CA THR A 64 21.04 -18.37 7.23
C THR A 64 19.85 -18.34 8.21
N ASP A 65 19.91 -19.14 9.27
CA ASP A 65 18.77 -19.27 10.22
C ASP A 65 18.45 -17.93 10.93
N TYR A 66 19.45 -17.11 11.23
CA TYR A 66 19.22 -15.80 11.82
C TYR A 66 18.61 -14.79 10.85
N LEU A 67 18.85 -14.93 9.55
CA LEU A 67 18.28 -14.06 8.51
C LEU A 67 16.78 -14.31 8.32
N ARG A 68 16.33 -15.54 8.61
CA ARG A 68 14.93 -15.95 8.50
C ARG A 68 13.98 -15.02 9.24
N SER A 69 14.31 -14.66 10.46
CA SER A 69 13.50 -13.76 11.29
C SER A 69 14.04 -12.33 11.31
N GLY A 70 15.36 -12.17 11.19
CA GLY A 70 16.02 -10.87 11.30
C GLY A 70 15.65 -9.94 10.15
N ILE A 71 15.59 -10.42 8.92
CA ILE A 71 15.18 -9.60 7.76
C ILE A 71 13.74 -9.11 7.92
N PRO A 72 12.74 -9.96 8.22
CA PRO A 72 11.37 -9.50 8.47
C PRO A 72 11.25 -8.52 9.64
N ASP A 73 11.93 -8.76 10.76
CA ASP A 73 11.91 -7.85 11.91
C ASP A 73 12.43 -6.45 11.55
N TYR A 74 13.51 -6.41 10.76
CA TYR A 74 14.06 -5.15 10.28
C TYR A 74 13.14 -4.47 9.25
N LEU A 75 12.55 -5.24 8.31
CA LEU A 75 11.56 -4.72 7.37
C LEU A 75 10.34 -4.12 8.08
N VAL A 76 9.82 -4.77 9.13
CA VAL A 76 8.74 -4.21 9.95
C VAL A 76 9.13 -2.88 10.54
N SER A 77 10.36 -2.75 11.07
CA SER A 77 10.86 -1.49 11.63
C SER A 77 10.90 -0.38 10.58
N ALA A 78 11.43 -0.68 9.39
CA ALA A 78 11.52 0.26 8.29
C ALA A 78 10.12 0.66 7.76
N LEU A 79 9.23 -0.30 7.55
CA LEU A 79 7.89 -0.08 7.00
C LEU A 79 6.97 0.71 7.94
N ARG A 80 7.16 0.59 9.27
CA ARG A 80 6.42 1.41 10.25
C ARG A 80 6.67 2.90 10.13
N SER A 81 7.77 3.29 9.48
CA SER A 81 8.04 4.71 9.21
C SER A 81 7.24 5.27 8.04
N LEU A 82 6.54 4.43 7.26
CA LEU A 82 5.71 4.85 6.14
C LEU A 82 4.38 5.41 6.64
N PRO A 83 4.07 6.69 6.37
CA PRO A 83 2.77 7.25 6.71
C PRO A 83 1.67 6.56 5.88
N GLY A 84 0.54 6.31 6.50
CA GLY A 84 -0.60 5.67 5.84
C GLY A 84 -0.50 4.14 5.72
N LEU A 85 0.49 3.50 6.34
CA LEU A 85 0.63 2.04 6.42
C LEU A 85 0.59 1.58 7.87
N GLU A 86 -0.30 0.66 8.19
CA GLU A 86 -0.31 -0.04 9.48
C GLU A 86 0.42 -1.37 9.34
N VAL A 87 1.54 -1.55 10.05
CA VAL A 87 2.32 -2.79 10.01
C VAL A 87 2.09 -3.60 11.27
N MET A 88 1.69 -4.87 11.08
CA MET A 88 1.41 -5.79 12.16
C MET A 88 2.69 -6.15 12.93
N PRO A 89 2.63 -6.25 14.28
CA PRO A 89 3.77 -6.74 15.05
C PRO A 89 4.10 -8.19 14.71
N MET A 90 5.39 -8.51 14.53
CA MET A 90 5.84 -9.89 14.26
C MET A 90 5.41 -10.89 15.35
N SER A 91 5.31 -10.44 16.60
CA SER A 91 4.82 -11.28 17.69
C SER A 91 3.39 -11.77 17.50
N MET A 92 2.53 -10.99 16.85
CA MET A 92 1.17 -11.42 16.49
C MET A 92 1.19 -12.42 15.34
N VAL A 93 2.00 -12.16 14.32
CA VAL A 93 2.13 -13.04 13.15
C VAL A 93 2.68 -14.40 13.56
N ARG A 94 3.76 -14.41 14.36
CA ARG A 94 4.41 -15.66 14.80
C ARG A 94 3.53 -16.52 15.71
N ARG A 95 2.54 -15.95 16.43
CA ARG A 95 1.55 -16.75 17.17
C ARG A 95 0.67 -17.59 16.26
N GLU A 96 0.48 -17.16 15.04
CA GLU A 96 -0.33 -17.85 14.03
C GLU A 96 0.56 -18.61 13.01
N SER A 97 1.77 -18.97 13.40
CA SER A 97 2.77 -19.62 12.51
C SER A 97 2.33 -20.99 11.97
N ALA A 98 1.31 -21.61 12.57
CA ALA A 98 0.70 -22.83 12.03
C ALA A 98 -0.12 -22.58 10.74
N ILE A 99 -0.49 -21.34 10.47
CA ILE A 99 -1.23 -20.97 9.25
C ILE A 99 -0.24 -20.69 8.15
N THR A 100 -0.14 -21.60 7.18
CA THR A 100 0.79 -21.49 6.05
C THR A 100 0.23 -20.70 4.87
N SER A 101 -1.11 -20.60 4.75
CA SER A 101 -1.75 -19.82 3.70
C SER A 101 -1.68 -18.32 4.02
N PRO A 102 -1.06 -17.48 3.17
CA PRO A 102 -1.00 -16.03 3.37
C PRO A 102 -2.39 -15.39 3.47
N VAL A 103 -3.36 -15.88 2.71
CA VAL A 103 -4.73 -15.36 2.72
C VAL A 103 -5.43 -15.68 4.03
N GLU A 104 -5.31 -16.90 4.54
CA GLU A 104 -5.91 -17.31 5.82
C GLU A 104 -5.27 -16.56 6.99
N LEU A 105 -3.95 -16.47 7.00
CA LEU A 105 -3.20 -15.70 7.97
C LEU A 105 -3.66 -14.22 7.97
N GLY A 106 -3.72 -13.63 6.79
CA GLY A 106 -4.16 -12.24 6.64
C GLY A 106 -5.60 -12.02 7.14
N ARG A 107 -6.52 -12.94 6.85
CA ARG A 107 -7.90 -12.87 7.37
C ARG A 107 -7.93 -12.97 8.90
N LYS A 108 -7.19 -13.89 9.48
CA LYS A 108 -7.07 -14.07 10.94
C LYS A 108 -6.55 -12.82 11.62
N LEU A 109 -5.54 -12.18 11.04
CA LEU A 109 -4.92 -10.96 11.55
C LEU A 109 -5.65 -9.68 11.14
N ARG A 110 -6.70 -9.77 10.30
CA ARG A 110 -7.39 -8.62 9.70
C ARG A 110 -6.41 -7.71 8.93
N ALA A 111 -5.42 -8.30 8.28
CA ALA A 111 -4.53 -7.61 7.37
C ALA A 111 -5.19 -7.43 6.01
N THR A 112 -4.81 -6.39 5.26
CA THR A 112 -5.26 -6.16 3.87
C THR A 112 -4.33 -6.83 2.87
N ALA A 113 -3.05 -6.98 3.25
CA ALA A 113 -2.03 -7.66 2.47
C ALA A 113 -1.07 -8.43 3.37
N VAL A 114 -0.46 -9.47 2.82
CA VAL A 114 0.58 -10.28 3.48
C VAL A 114 1.81 -10.32 2.59
N LEU A 115 2.96 -9.97 3.16
CA LEU A 115 4.27 -10.17 2.57
C LEU A 115 4.83 -11.50 3.06
N THR A 116 5.14 -12.38 2.14
CA THR A 116 5.79 -13.67 2.39
C THR A 116 7.02 -13.81 1.50
N GLY A 117 7.88 -14.76 1.77
CA GLY A 117 9.05 -14.99 0.92
C GLY A 117 9.87 -16.19 1.31
N THR A 118 10.81 -16.51 0.42
CA THR A 118 11.80 -17.58 0.60
C THR A 118 13.20 -16.99 0.58
N LEU A 119 14.08 -17.61 1.33
CA LEU A 119 15.51 -17.30 1.39
C LEU A 119 16.31 -18.55 1.03
N ALA A 120 17.23 -18.39 0.12
CA ALA A 120 18.21 -19.42 -0.23
C ALA A 120 19.61 -18.81 -0.29
N ARG A 121 20.61 -19.58 0.06
CA ARG A 121 22.03 -19.21 -0.05
C ARG A 121 22.76 -20.16 -0.97
N PHE A 122 23.43 -19.60 -1.96
CA PHE A 122 24.22 -20.35 -2.93
C PHE A 122 25.55 -19.65 -3.21
N GLY A 123 26.66 -20.31 -2.95
CA GLY A 123 27.98 -19.84 -3.38
C GLY A 123 28.34 -18.42 -2.92
N GLY A 124 27.94 -17.99 -1.72
CA GLY A 124 28.20 -16.64 -1.20
C GLY A 124 27.19 -15.58 -1.66
N THR A 125 26.08 -16.01 -2.29
CA THR A 125 24.96 -15.14 -2.69
C THR A 125 23.69 -15.52 -1.93
N LEU A 126 22.98 -14.52 -1.43
CA LEU A 126 21.63 -14.66 -0.88
C LEU A 126 20.63 -14.40 -2.00
N ALA A 127 19.78 -15.38 -2.28
CA ALA A 127 18.63 -15.25 -3.18
C ALA A 127 17.36 -15.18 -2.34
N ILE A 128 16.61 -14.10 -2.51
CA ILE A 128 15.37 -13.84 -1.76
C ILE A 128 14.26 -13.65 -2.76
N ASN A 129 13.23 -14.49 -2.68
CA ASN A 129 11.99 -14.28 -3.39
C ASN A 129 10.98 -13.71 -2.39
N ALA A 130 10.29 -12.64 -2.79
CA ALA A 130 9.28 -12.01 -1.96
C ALA A 130 7.99 -11.83 -2.76
N GLU A 131 6.86 -12.05 -2.10
CA GLU A 131 5.52 -11.97 -2.68
C GLU A 131 4.60 -11.17 -1.77
N LEU A 132 3.88 -10.20 -2.35
CA LEU A 132 2.85 -9.43 -1.67
C LEU A 132 1.48 -9.88 -2.16
N VAL A 133 0.70 -10.49 -1.26
CA VAL A 133 -0.60 -11.07 -1.57
C VAL A 133 -1.70 -10.24 -0.96
N GLN A 134 -2.71 -9.89 -1.76
CA GLN A 134 -3.94 -9.24 -1.28
C GLN A 134 -4.83 -10.26 -0.56
N VAL A 135 -5.30 -9.92 0.63
CA VAL A 135 -6.07 -10.86 1.47
C VAL A 135 -7.51 -11.04 1.00
N SER A 136 -8.11 -10.01 0.37
CA SER A 136 -9.52 -10.03 -0.02
C SER A 136 -9.84 -11.10 -1.08
N ASP A 137 -8.97 -11.26 -2.06
CA ASP A 137 -9.17 -12.11 -3.24
C ASP A 137 -8.01 -13.07 -3.53
N GLY A 138 -6.93 -13.03 -2.74
CA GLY A 138 -5.74 -13.86 -2.92
C GLY A 138 -4.86 -13.44 -4.09
N ARG A 139 -5.11 -12.27 -4.68
CA ARG A 139 -4.36 -11.78 -5.82
C ARG A 139 -2.94 -11.38 -5.43
N LEU A 140 -1.98 -11.79 -6.26
CA LEU A 140 -0.60 -11.34 -6.16
C LEU A 140 -0.54 -9.86 -6.57
N LEU A 141 -0.23 -8.98 -5.62
CA LEU A 141 -0.05 -7.55 -5.88
C LEU A 141 1.32 -7.28 -6.49
N TRP A 142 2.31 -8.02 -6.02
CA TRP A 142 3.68 -7.90 -6.47
C TRP A 142 4.46 -9.18 -6.11
N SER A 143 5.46 -9.51 -6.94
CA SER A 143 6.51 -10.47 -6.62
C SER A 143 7.85 -9.98 -7.15
N GLY A 144 8.91 -10.33 -6.47
CA GLY A 144 10.27 -9.96 -6.87
C GLY A 144 11.32 -10.94 -6.35
N GLN A 145 12.36 -11.05 -7.14
CA GLN A 145 13.54 -11.81 -6.80
C GLN A 145 14.71 -10.85 -6.61
N PHE A 146 15.45 -11.04 -5.53
CA PHE A 146 16.60 -10.25 -5.17
C PHE A 146 17.81 -11.17 -4.98
N GLU A 147 18.92 -10.76 -5.51
CA GLU A 147 20.19 -11.43 -5.34
C GLU A 147 21.22 -10.45 -4.79
N TYR A 148 21.80 -10.80 -3.66
CA TYR A 148 22.82 -9.98 -3.00
C TYR A 148 23.99 -10.85 -2.55
N PRO A 149 25.23 -10.34 -2.58
CA PRO A 149 26.31 -10.99 -1.86
C PRO A 149 25.91 -11.18 -0.38
N ASP A 150 26.21 -12.34 0.19
CA ASP A 150 25.90 -12.64 1.59
C ASP A 150 26.62 -11.69 2.60
N THR A 151 27.65 -11.02 2.12
CA THR A 151 28.40 -9.99 2.86
C THR A 151 27.80 -8.59 2.72
N ASN A 152 26.86 -8.34 1.77
CA ASN A 152 26.30 -7.02 1.51
C ASN A 152 24.88 -7.09 0.94
N TYR A 153 23.91 -7.26 1.79
CA TYR A 153 22.46 -7.25 1.46
C TYR A 153 21.72 -6.00 1.96
N ALA A 154 22.45 -4.94 2.33
CA ALA A 154 21.85 -3.71 2.87
C ALA A 154 20.90 -3.02 1.87
N GLY A 155 21.13 -3.19 0.57
CA GLY A 155 20.26 -2.67 -0.49
C GLY A 155 18.88 -3.33 -0.57
N LEU A 156 18.69 -4.51 0.04
CA LEU A 156 17.43 -5.25 0.03
C LEU A 156 16.30 -4.46 0.68
N ILE A 157 16.55 -3.92 1.87
CA ILE A 157 15.49 -3.28 2.66
C ILE A 157 14.89 -2.05 1.96
N PRO A 158 15.71 -1.07 1.47
CA PRO A 158 15.19 0.06 0.71
C PRO A 158 14.43 -0.34 -0.55
N ALA A 159 14.89 -1.39 -1.26
CA ALA A 159 14.23 -1.88 -2.45
C ALA A 159 12.83 -2.42 -2.12
N VAL A 160 12.70 -3.28 -1.12
CA VAL A 160 11.42 -3.86 -0.69
C VAL A 160 10.48 -2.78 -0.15
N VAL A 161 10.96 -1.83 0.67
CA VAL A 161 10.18 -0.71 1.19
C VAL A 161 9.57 0.11 0.05
N THR A 162 10.37 0.44 -0.97
CA THR A 162 9.90 1.19 -2.15
C THR A 162 8.79 0.42 -2.89
N LEU A 163 9.02 -0.86 -3.16
CA LEU A 163 8.08 -1.70 -3.90
C LEU A 163 6.76 -1.91 -3.15
N ILE A 164 6.80 -2.07 -1.84
CA ILE A 164 5.58 -2.16 -1.01
C ILE A 164 4.80 -0.85 -1.07
N ALA A 165 5.46 0.29 -0.92
CA ALA A 165 4.83 1.61 -0.99
C ALA A 165 4.10 1.81 -2.34
N ASP A 166 4.74 1.41 -3.45
CA ASP A 166 4.16 1.51 -4.79
C ASP A 166 3.01 0.51 -4.99
N SER A 167 3.18 -0.74 -4.54
CA SER A 167 2.17 -1.79 -4.71
C SER A 167 0.89 -1.53 -3.92
N LEU A 168 1.02 -0.95 -2.73
CA LEU A 168 -0.12 -0.55 -1.89
C LEU A 168 -0.67 0.83 -2.25
N ARG A 169 -0.14 1.47 -3.29
CA ARG A 169 -0.55 2.81 -3.76
C ARG A 169 -0.57 3.83 -2.63
N LEU A 170 0.43 3.78 -1.76
CA LEU A 170 0.55 4.75 -0.69
C LEU A 170 0.82 6.14 -1.29
N GLN A 171 -0.04 7.11 -0.96
CA GLN A 171 0.15 8.49 -1.37
C GLN A 171 1.21 9.15 -0.47
N LEU A 172 2.46 8.86 -0.75
CA LEU A 172 3.58 9.44 -0.02
C LEU A 172 4.03 10.73 -0.72
N SER A 173 4.19 11.81 0.05
CA SER A 173 4.94 12.96 -0.44
C SER A 173 6.38 12.55 -0.76
N GLY A 174 7.02 13.20 -1.73
CA GLY A 174 8.40 12.89 -2.10
C GLY A 174 9.36 12.88 -0.91
N GLY A 175 9.19 13.82 0.05
CA GLY A 175 9.96 13.86 1.28
C GLY A 175 9.72 12.66 2.19
N ALA A 176 8.46 12.27 2.43
CA ALA A 176 8.13 11.12 3.27
C ALA A 176 8.69 9.80 2.70
N ARG A 177 8.71 9.66 1.37
CA ARG A 177 9.33 8.52 0.69
C ARG A 177 10.85 8.51 0.89
N GLN A 178 11.51 9.64 0.67
CA GLN A 178 12.97 9.76 0.87
C GLN A 178 13.35 9.51 2.32
N ASP A 179 12.60 10.03 3.28
CA ASP A 179 12.83 9.80 4.71
C ASP A 179 12.68 8.32 5.09
N ALA A 180 11.69 7.62 4.53
CA ALA A 180 11.50 6.20 4.77
C ALA A 180 12.65 5.37 4.19
N ILE A 181 13.08 5.68 2.97
CA ILE A 181 14.24 5.04 2.33
C ILE A 181 15.52 5.33 3.12
N ALA A 182 15.75 6.57 3.52
CA ALA A 182 16.93 6.95 4.31
C ALA A 182 16.99 6.22 5.65
N ARG A 183 15.85 6.07 6.35
CA ARG A 183 15.77 5.30 7.61
C ARG A 183 15.89 3.79 7.39
N SER A 184 15.58 3.30 6.21
CA SER A 184 15.73 1.88 5.85
C SER A 184 17.14 1.55 5.37
N THR A 185 17.97 2.56 5.07
CA THR A 185 19.35 2.39 4.66
C THR A 185 20.22 2.32 5.90
N VAL A 186 20.78 1.15 6.18
CA VAL A 186 21.71 0.92 7.27
C VAL A 186 23.04 0.49 6.67
N ASP A 187 24.14 0.89 7.34
CA ASP A 187 25.46 0.36 7.01
C ASP A 187 25.42 -1.19 7.02
N PRO A 188 25.90 -1.86 5.95
CA PRO A 188 25.87 -3.32 5.87
C PRO A 188 26.48 -4.01 7.09
N VAL A 189 27.55 -3.46 7.63
CA VAL A 189 28.23 -3.99 8.81
C VAL A 189 27.35 -3.86 10.06
N VAL A 190 26.68 -2.71 10.21
CA VAL A 190 25.75 -2.48 11.34
C VAL A 190 24.54 -3.39 11.22
N LEU A 191 23.99 -3.56 10.02
CA LEU A 191 22.87 -4.46 9.78
C LEU A 191 23.23 -5.91 10.14
N ASP A 192 24.37 -6.41 9.67
CA ASP A 192 24.83 -7.76 9.98
C ASP A 192 25.07 -7.95 11.49
N LEU A 193 25.69 -6.97 12.16
CA LEU A 193 25.89 -7.00 13.60
C LEU A 193 24.57 -7.02 14.37
N LEU A 194 23.60 -6.20 13.98
CA LEU A 194 22.28 -6.16 14.62
C LEU A 194 21.53 -7.49 14.46
N LEU A 195 21.56 -8.07 13.28
CA LEU A 195 20.92 -9.35 13.00
C LEU A 195 21.60 -10.49 13.77
N ARG A 196 22.93 -10.49 13.90
CA ARG A 196 23.68 -11.47 14.71
C ARG A 196 23.47 -11.27 16.20
N ALA A 197 23.41 -10.03 16.68
CA ALA A 197 23.18 -9.73 18.10
C ALA A 197 21.78 -10.20 18.54
N GLY A 198 20.75 -10.08 17.72
CA GLY A 198 19.41 -10.57 18.02
C GLY A 198 19.35 -12.07 18.31
N ARG A 199 20.29 -12.87 17.80
CA ARG A 199 20.42 -14.32 18.07
C ARG A 199 20.84 -14.61 19.53
N THR A 200 21.62 -13.75 20.12
CA THR A 200 22.19 -13.96 21.49
C THR A 200 21.15 -13.76 22.60
N TRP A 201 20.05 -13.05 22.32
CA TRP A 201 18.98 -12.79 23.30
C TRP A 201 17.87 -13.85 23.29
N LEU A 202 17.88 -14.80 22.35
CA LEU A 202 16.85 -15.84 22.19
C LEU A 202 17.29 -17.22 22.71
N GLN A 203 18.47 -17.32 23.33
CA GLN A 203 18.95 -18.49 24.07
C GLN A 203 18.81 -18.24 25.57
#